data_1f59100702f8720375ee510dd6ba6948
#
_entry.id   1f59100702f8720375ee510dd6ba6948
#
_cell.length_a   1.000
_cell.length_b   1.000
_cell.length_c   1.000
_cell.angle_alpha   90.00
_cell.angle_beta   90.00
_cell.angle_gamma   90.00
#
_symmetry.space_group_name_H-M   'P 1'
#
loop_
_entity.id
_entity.type
_entity.pdbx_description
1 polymer ?
#
loop_
_entity_poly.entity_id
_entity_poly.type
_entity_poly.pdbx_seq_one_letter_code
_entity_poly.pdbx_strand_id
1 'polypeptide(L)'
;MQDAASALTDRFAEVLARLPGGLDLDGLAVEAKAIQRRREVVDGAALLRIALARGPGGLSLRQTAAWASMQGIAELSNPGVKYRLDQATEFLAALVDRLLAAKMPGPDLRWPGRTLRLADSTCVSKPGSTVSVRRVPPGMSDQAW
;
A
#
# COMPACT_ATOMS: atom_id res chain seq x y z
N MET A 1 4.70 28.83 -15.09
CA MET A 1 4.84 27.50 -15.72
C MET A 1 5.79 26.56 -14.96
N GLN A 2 6.19 26.93 -13.74
CA GLN A 2 7.08 26.14 -12.87
C GLN A 2 6.34 25.21 -11.87
N ASP A 3 5.02 25.36 -11.70
CA ASP A 3 4.28 24.63 -10.65
C ASP A 3 3.92 23.20 -11.01
N ALA A 4 3.79 22.86 -12.31
CA ALA A 4 3.44 21.51 -12.71
C ALA A 4 4.58 20.50 -12.53
N ALA A 5 5.83 20.92 -12.68
CA ALA A 5 6.99 20.08 -12.43
C ALA A 5 7.23 19.86 -10.93
N SER A 6 6.92 20.85 -10.12
CA SER A 6 7.00 20.76 -8.65
C SER A 6 5.93 19.83 -8.07
N ALA A 7 4.74 19.79 -8.67
CA ALA A 7 3.66 18.91 -8.25
C ALA A 7 3.93 17.42 -8.52
N LEU A 8 4.88 17.12 -9.42
CA LEU A 8 5.31 15.75 -9.75
C LEU A 8 6.48 15.27 -8.90
N THR A 9 7.06 16.14 -8.09
CA THR A 9 8.13 15.76 -7.16
C THR A 9 7.50 15.13 -5.93
N ASP A 10 7.68 13.85 -5.76
CA ASP A 10 7.21 13.15 -4.58
C ASP A 10 8.11 13.43 -3.36
N ARG A 11 7.56 13.26 -2.17
CA ARG A 11 8.30 13.32 -0.91
C ARG A 11 8.76 11.94 -0.45
N PHE A 12 9.18 11.11 -1.38
CA PHE A 12 9.50 9.72 -1.07
C PHE A 12 10.63 9.56 -0.05
N ALA A 13 11.63 10.45 -0.09
CA ALA A 13 12.68 10.47 0.92
C ALA A 13 12.14 10.69 2.34
N GLU A 14 11.12 11.55 2.49
CA GLU A 14 10.45 11.76 3.78
C GLU A 14 9.65 10.52 4.20
N VAL A 15 9.04 9.80 3.25
CA VAL A 15 8.36 8.53 3.53
C VAL A 15 9.36 7.51 4.05
N LEU A 16 10.50 7.35 3.37
CA LEU A 16 11.57 6.42 3.81
C LEU A 16 12.09 6.78 5.20
N ALA A 17 12.28 8.06 5.49
CA ALA A 17 12.75 8.51 6.79
C ALA A 17 11.77 8.21 7.95
N ARG A 18 10.49 8.02 7.65
CA ARG A 18 9.45 7.68 8.64
C ARG A 18 9.26 6.18 8.82
N LEU A 19 9.87 5.36 7.98
CA LEU A 19 9.83 3.92 8.16
C LEU A 19 10.62 3.51 9.41
N PRO A 20 10.23 2.43 10.09
CA PRO A 20 10.98 1.92 11.22
C PRO A 20 12.43 1.62 10.84
N GLY A 21 13.37 2.02 11.70
CA GLY A 21 14.79 1.72 11.47
C GLY A 21 15.01 0.21 11.34
N GLY A 22 15.79 -0.18 10.34
CA GLY A 22 16.08 -1.58 10.07
C GLY A 22 15.05 -2.32 9.21
N LEU A 23 14.03 -1.62 8.68
CA LEU A 23 13.10 -2.22 7.73
C LEU A 23 13.79 -2.40 6.36
N ASP A 24 14.04 -3.65 6.00
CA ASP A 24 14.60 -4.02 4.70
C ASP A 24 13.47 -4.18 3.67
N LEU A 25 13.22 -3.12 2.89
CA LEU A 25 12.20 -3.13 1.83
C LEU A 25 12.55 -4.13 0.71
N ASP A 26 13.84 -4.30 0.41
CA ASP A 26 14.29 -5.22 -0.62
C ASP A 26 14.09 -6.67 -0.20
N GLY A 27 14.55 -7.02 0.99
CA GLY A 27 14.34 -8.34 1.57
C GLY A 27 12.86 -8.69 1.62
N LEU A 28 12.02 -7.75 2.07
CA LEU A 28 10.57 -7.92 2.14
C LEU A 28 9.94 -8.12 0.75
N ALA A 29 10.37 -7.37 -0.26
CA ALA A 29 9.85 -7.51 -1.63
C ALA A 29 10.27 -8.84 -2.27
N VAL A 30 11.44 -9.35 -1.96
CA VAL A 30 11.92 -10.66 -2.43
C VAL A 30 11.19 -11.79 -1.70
N GLU A 31 11.04 -11.71 -0.39
CA GLU A 31 10.30 -12.68 0.44
C GLU A 31 8.84 -12.81 -0.04
N ALA A 32 8.19 -11.67 -0.29
CA ALA A 32 6.83 -11.62 -0.84
C ALA A 32 6.74 -11.98 -2.34
N LYS A 33 7.85 -12.33 -2.98
CA LYS A 33 7.93 -12.62 -4.43
C LYS A 33 7.46 -11.48 -5.35
N ALA A 34 7.40 -10.28 -4.84
CA ALA A 34 7.04 -9.09 -5.61
C ALA A 34 8.14 -8.71 -6.62
N ILE A 35 9.39 -9.01 -6.28
CA ILE A 35 10.55 -8.85 -7.16
C ILE A 35 11.24 -10.21 -7.33
N GLN A 36 10.93 -10.90 -8.42
CA GLN A 36 11.57 -12.16 -8.78
C GLN A 36 12.78 -11.96 -9.70
N ARG A 37 12.74 -10.94 -10.53
CA ARG A 37 13.81 -10.55 -11.45
C ARG A 37 13.96 -9.04 -11.43
N ARG A 38 15.18 -8.59 -11.13
CA ARG A 38 15.54 -7.16 -11.13
C ARG A 38 15.82 -6.70 -12.55
N ARG A 39 14.77 -6.38 -13.30
CA ARG A 39 14.87 -5.83 -14.65
C ARG A 39 14.51 -4.36 -14.66
N GLU A 40 13.21 -4.07 -14.83
CA GLU A 40 12.69 -2.70 -14.88
C GLU A 40 12.55 -2.08 -13.47
N VAL A 41 12.10 -2.87 -12.50
CA VAL A 41 12.00 -2.44 -11.10
C VAL A 41 13.17 -3.06 -10.33
N VAL A 42 14.06 -2.21 -9.87
CA VAL A 42 15.38 -2.62 -9.35
C VAL A 42 15.30 -3.10 -7.91
N ASP A 43 14.44 -2.47 -7.08
CA ASP A 43 14.37 -2.69 -5.64
C ASP A 43 12.97 -2.48 -5.06
N GLY A 44 12.81 -2.85 -3.78
CA GLY A 44 11.55 -2.71 -3.04
C GLY A 44 11.16 -1.25 -2.82
N ALA A 45 12.11 -0.34 -2.72
CA ALA A 45 11.84 1.09 -2.58
C ALA A 45 11.23 1.66 -3.87
N ALA A 46 11.75 1.30 -5.04
CA ALA A 46 11.19 1.69 -6.33
C ALA A 46 9.76 1.15 -6.50
N LEU A 47 9.52 -0.11 -6.11
CA LEU A 47 8.20 -0.71 -6.15
C LEU A 47 7.20 0.01 -5.24
N LEU A 48 7.59 0.32 -4.01
CA LEU A 48 6.79 1.10 -3.07
C LEU A 48 6.48 2.49 -3.62
N ARG A 49 7.46 3.17 -4.22
CA ARG A 49 7.31 4.50 -4.80
C ARG A 49 6.28 4.51 -5.94
N ILE A 50 6.33 3.51 -6.82
CA ILE A 50 5.35 3.31 -7.89
C ILE A 50 3.94 3.05 -7.32
N ALA A 51 3.84 2.22 -6.28
CA ALA A 51 2.57 1.92 -5.62
C ALA A 51 1.95 3.17 -4.98
N LEU A 52 2.75 4.01 -4.33
CA LEU A 52 2.29 5.27 -3.72
C LEU A 52 1.86 6.29 -4.78
N ALA A 53 2.56 6.38 -5.90
CA ALA A 53 2.18 7.28 -7.00
C ALA A 53 0.84 6.87 -7.61
N ARG A 54 0.60 5.57 -7.78
CA ARG A 54 -0.66 5.04 -8.34
C ARG A 54 -1.81 5.11 -7.35
N GLY A 55 -1.58 4.69 -6.10
CA GLY A 55 -2.62 4.63 -5.05
C GLY A 55 -2.92 6.02 -4.47
N PRO A 56 -2.26 6.43 -3.39
CA PRO A 56 -2.48 7.74 -2.76
C PRO A 56 -2.25 8.92 -3.70
N GLY A 57 -1.29 8.81 -4.62
CA GLY A 57 -0.99 9.85 -5.61
C GLY A 57 -2.05 10.01 -6.70
N GLY A 58 -2.95 9.05 -6.87
CA GLY A 58 -4.09 9.13 -7.77
C GLY A 58 -3.74 9.08 -9.27
N LEU A 59 -2.49 8.76 -9.63
CA LEU A 59 -2.09 8.68 -11.03
C LEU A 59 -2.75 7.49 -11.73
N SER A 60 -3.19 7.66 -12.98
CA SER A 60 -3.61 6.54 -13.83
C SER A 60 -2.41 5.62 -14.16
N LEU A 61 -2.65 4.40 -14.65
CA LEU A 61 -1.56 3.51 -15.07
C LEU A 61 -0.63 4.16 -16.09
N ARG A 62 -1.19 4.89 -17.05
CA ARG A 62 -0.42 5.61 -18.07
C ARG A 62 0.42 6.73 -17.46
N GLN A 63 -0.18 7.51 -16.57
CA GLN A 63 0.54 8.58 -15.88
C GLN A 63 1.63 8.03 -14.95
N THR A 64 1.34 6.91 -14.26
CA THR A 64 2.34 6.25 -13.40
C THR A 64 3.54 5.75 -14.23
N ALA A 65 3.30 5.16 -15.40
CA ALA A 65 4.37 4.71 -16.30
C ALA A 65 5.22 5.90 -16.76
N ALA A 66 4.59 6.96 -17.27
CA ALA A 66 5.29 8.16 -17.73
C ALA A 66 6.07 8.84 -16.59
N TRP A 67 5.46 8.96 -15.42
CA TRP A 67 6.10 9.55 -14.25
C TRP A 67 7.30 8.71 -13.78
N ALA A 68 7.18 7.37 -13.72
CA ALA A 68 8.28 6.50 -13.32
C ALA A 68 9.48 6.61 -14.25
N SER A 69 9.24 6.70 -15.57
CA SER A 69 10.27 6.94 -16.57
C SER A 69 10.93 8.32 -16.39
N MET A 70 10.13 9.38 -16.26
CA MET A 70 10.63 10.75 -16.05
C MET A 70 11.47 10.89 -14.77
N GLN A 71 11.13 10.15 -13.73
CA GLN A 71 11.87 10.13 -12.45
C GLN A 71 13.08 9.17 -12.48
N GLY A 72 13.30 8.45 -13.57
CA GLY A 72 14.38 7.46 -13.68
C GLY A 72 14.20 6.26 -12.73
N ILE A 73 12.96 5.98 -12.31
CA ILE A 73 12.68 4.89 -11.38
C ILE A 73 12.58 3.56 -12.13
N ALA A 74 11.83 3.54 -13.22
CA ALA A 74 11.61 2.35 -14.02
C ALA A 74 11.02 2.69 -15.39
N GLU A 75 11.42 1.93 -16.43
CA GLU A 75 10.83 1.98 -17.76
C GLU A 75 9.74 0.92 -17.86
N LEU A 76 8.48 1.32 -17.68
CA LEU A 76 7.35 0.42 -17.66
C LEU A 76 6.28 0.85 -18.66
N SER A 77 5.68 -0.12 -19.34
CA SER A 77 4.44 0.08 -20.07
C SER A 77 3.22 0.11 -19.12
N ASN A 78 2.07 0.58 -19.58
CA ASN A 78 0.83 0.57 -18.78
C ASN A 78 0.48 -0.84 -18.26
N PRO A 79 0.51 -1.90 -19.10
CA PRO A 79 0.33 -3.27 -18.62
C PRO A 79 1.43 -3.70 -17.65
N GLY A 80 2.67 -3.24 -17.85
CA GLY A 80 3.80 -3.50 -16.96
C GLY A 80 3.59 -2.92 -15.56
N VAL A 81 3.10 -1.68 -15.47
CA VAL A 81 2.75 -1.06 -14.17
C VAL A 81 1.68 -1.89 -13.47
N LYS A 82 0.60 -2.25 -14.20
CA LYS A 82 -0.47 -3.09 -13.62
C LYS A 82 0.08 -4.41 -13.10
N TYR A 83 0.86 -5.11 -13.89
CA TYR A 83 1.46 -6.38 -13.50
C TYR A 83 2.33 -6.26 -12.25
N ARG A 84 3.17 -5.21 -12.17
CA ARG A 84 4.02 -4.97 -11.00
C ARG A 84 3.22 -4.66 -9.74
N LEU A 85 2.14 -3.90 -9.86
CA LEU A 85 1.26 -3.61 -8.74
C LEU A 85 0.47 -4.84 -8.27
N ASP A 86 0.00 -5.68 -9.19
CA ASP A 86 -0.66 -6.94 -8.86
C ASP A 86 0.31 -7.88 -8.09
N GLN A 87 1.58 -7.93 -8.50
CA GLN A 87 2.61 -8.70 -7.79
C GLN A 87 3.05 -8.07 -6.45
N ALA A 88 2.82 -6.78 -6.26
CA ALA A 88 3.18 -6.06 -5.04
C ALA A 88 2.20 -6.25 -3.88
N THR A 89 1.07 -6.91 -4.09
CA THR A 89 0.00 -7.02 -3.08
C THR A 89 0.50 -7.60 -1.76
N GLU A 90 1.17 -8.76 -1.81
CA GLU A 90 1.71 -9.42 -0.61
C GLU A 90 2.85 -8.61 0.04
N PHE A 91 3.67 -7.96 -0.75
CA PHE A 91 4.71 -7.06 -0.26
C PHE A 91 4.11 -5.87 0.51
N LEU A 92 3.07 -5.24 -0.04
CA LEU A 92 2.41 -4.12 0.61
C LEU A 92 1.67 -4.56 1.89
N ALA A 93 1.05 -5.74 1.88
CA ALA A 93 0.42 -6.32 3.07
C ALA A 93 1.46 -6.57 4.17
N ALA A 94 2.57 -7.22 3.84
CA ALA A 94 3.65 -7.47 4.78
C ALA A 94 4.28 -6.16 5.31
N LEU A 95 4.40 -5.14 4.46
CA LEU A 95 4.86 -3.81 4.88
C LEU A 95 3.91 -3.18 5.90
N VAL A 96 2.61 -3.23 5.66
CA VAL A 96 1.60 -2.70 6.59
C VAL A 96 1.69 -3.44 7.93
N ASP A 97 1.81 -4.76 7.93
CA ASP A 97 1.94 -5.55 9.15
C ASP A 97 3.18 -5.15 9.96
N ARG A 98 4.32 -4.91 9.31
CA ARG A 98 5.54 -4.43 9.96
C ARG A 98 5.39 -3.02 10.52
N LEU A 99 4.71 -2.14 9.79
CA LEU A 99 4.43 -0.77 10.25
C LEU A 99 3.49 -0.74 11.46
N LEU A 100 2.45 -1.56 11.43
CA LEU A 100 1.52 -1.68 12.56
C LEU A 100 2.21 -2.26 13.78
N ALA A 101 2.99 -3.32 13.63
CA ALA A 101 3.77 -3.91 14.72
C ALA A 101 4.76 -2.92 15.36
N ALA A 102 5.37 -2.04 14.55
CA ALA A 102 6.29 -1.02 15.04
C ALA A 102 5.59 0.16 15.72
N LYS A 103 4.39 0.53 15.26
CA LYS A 103 3.64 1.67 15.79
C LYS A 103 2.69 1.33 16.93
N MET A 104 2.36 0.07 17.08
CA MET A 104 1.50 -0.45 18.14
C MET A 104 2.25 -1.47 19.01
N PRO A 105 3.39 -1.10 19.63
CA PRO A 105 3.97 -1.91 20.69
C PRO A 105 3.06 -1.76 21.91
N GLY A 106 1.83 -2.24 21.79
CA GLY A 106 0.89 -2.18 22.89
C GLY A 106 1.14 -3.30 23.89
N PRO A 107 0.80 -3.08 25.16
CA PRO A 107 0.66 -4.19 26.06
C PRO A 107 -0.29 -5.19 25.41
N ASP A 108 0.02 -6.45 25.56
CA ASP A 108 -0.84 -7.55 25.15
C ASP A 108 -2.25 -7.29 25.73
N LEU A 109 -3.14 -6.72 24.89
CA LEU A 109 -4.54 -6.46 25.27
C LEU A 109 -5.32 -7.77 25.40
N ARG A 110 -4.62 -8.82 25.77
CA ARG A 110 -5.21 -10.09 26.13
C ARG A 110 -5.80 -9.97 27.53
N TRP A 111 -7.07 -9.74 27.59
CA TRP A 111 -7.79 -10.11 28.80
C TRP A 111 -7.73 -11.65 28.95
N PRO A 112 -7.48 -12.17 30.16
CA PRO A 112 -7.48 -13.61 30.36
C PRO A 112 -8.74 -14.25 29.77
N GLY A 113 -8.56 -15.10 28.76
CA GLY A 113 -9.65 -15.79 28.08
C GLY A 113 -10.44 -15.01 27.04
N ARG A 114 -10.03 -13.77 26.67
CA ARG A 114 -10.69 -12.97 25.62
C ARG A 114 -9.68 -12.29 24.72
N THR A 115 -9.97 -12.26 23.43
CA THR A 115 -9.23 -11.48 22.42
C THR A 115 -10.05 -10.26 22.05
N LEU A 116 -9.53 -9.06 22.30
CA LEU A 116 -10.14 -7.83 21.82
C LEU A 116 -9.79 -7.65 20.34
N ARG A 117 -10.79 -7.57 19.48
CA ARG A 117 -10.64 -7.21 18.07
C ARG A 117 -11.26 -5.84 17.85
N LEU A 118 -10.44 -4.90 17.41
CA LEU A 118 -10.90 -3.61 16.92
C LEU A 118 -11.18 -3.74 15.43
N ALA A 119 -12.42 -3.54 15.03
CA ALA A 119 -12.82 -3.46 13.63
C ALA A 119 -13.29 -2.04 13.35
N ASP A 120 -12.66 -1.38 12.38
CA ASP A 120 -13.13 -0.13 11.82
C ASP A 120 -13.94 -0.44 10.55
N SER A 121 -15.15 0.09 10.47
CA SER A 121 -16.00 -0.04 9.29
C SER A 121 -15.69 1.07 8.29
N THR A 122 -14.49 1.09 7.78
CA THR A 122 -14.13 1.99 6.67
C THR A 122 -14.67 1.41 5.37
N CYS A 123 -15.63 2.11 4.76
CA CYS A 123 -16.10 1.75 3.42
C CYS A 123 -15.03 2.10 2.39
N VAL A 124 -14.33 1.10 1.88
CA VAL A 124 -13.47 1.27 0.70
C VAL A 124 -14.32 1.05 -0.53
N SER A 125 -14.72 2.14 -1.19
CA SER A 125 -15.42 2.05 -2.46
C SER A 125 -14.41 1.92 -3.61
N LYS A 126 -14.50 0.81 -4.34
CA LYS A 126 -13.78 0.67 -5.61
C LYS A 126 -14.48 1.54 -6.66
N PRO A 127 -13.76 2.36 -7.45
CA PRO A 127 -14.38 3.11 -8.54
C PRO A 127 -15.19 2.16 -9.44
N GLY A 128 -16.48 2.45 -9.62
CA GLY A 128 -17.41 1.64 -10.42
C GLY A 128 -18.10 0.48 -9.69
N SER A 129 -17.86 0.30 -8.39
CA SER A 129 -18.63 -0.64 -7.59
C SER A 129 -19.73 0.09 -6.82
N THR A 130 -20.98 -0.24 -7.07
CA THR A 130 -22.08 0.10 -6.17
C THR A 130 -22.05 -0.88 -5.01
N VAL A 131 -21.43 -0.48 -3.91
CA VAL A 131 -21.55 -1.23 -2.65
C VAL A 131 -22.94 -0.94 -2.09
N SER A 132 -23.84 -1.89 -2.21
CA SER A 132 -25.06 -1.86 -1.41
C SER A 132 -24.69 -2.12 0.05
N VAL A 133 -24.56 -1.06 0.82
CA VAL A 133 -24.42 -1.18 2.28
C VAL A 133 -25.74 -1.78 2.77
N ARG A 134 -25.70 -3.06 3.14
CA ARG A 134 -26.81 -3.68 3.86
C ARG A 134 -26.89 -3.00 5.22
N ARG A 135 -27.77 -2.03 5.34
CA ARG A 135 -28.10 -1.45 6.64
C ARG A 135 -28.70 -2.55 7.51
N VAL A 136 -27.99 -2.94 8.55
CA VAL A 136 -28.57 -3.74 9.63
C VAL A 136 -29.63 -2.88 10.29
N PRO A 137 -30.92 -3.28 10.32
CA PRO A 137 -31.95 -2.51 10.99
C PRO A 137 -31.60 -2.35 12.48
N PRO A 138 -31.84 -1.18 13.07
CA PRO A 138 -31.68 -1.02 14.51
C PRO A 138 -32.71 -1.93 15.21
N GLY A 139 -32.24 -2.92 15.97
CA GLY A 139 -33.06 -3.84 16.73
C GLY A 139 -32.77 -5.32 16.59
N MET A 140 -31.83 -5.75 15.74
CA MET A 140 -31.32 -7.12 15.78
C MET A 140 -30.21 -7.18 16.83
N SER A 141 -30.57 -7.57 18.04
CA SER A 141 -29.66 -7.91 19.12
C SER A 141 -28.78 -9.10 18.75
N ASP A 142 -27.53 -9.03 19.19
CA ASP A 142 -26.47 -10.03 19.13
C ASP A 142 -26.82 -11.38 19.77
N GLN A 143 -27.76 -12.11 19.21
CA GLN A 143 -28.06 -13.48 19.66
C GLN A 143 -27.89 -14.54 18.60
N ALA A 144 -26.92 -14.37 17.72
CA ALA A 144 -26.58 -15.43 16.77
C ALA A 144 -25.07 -15.45 16.52
N TRP A 145 -24.32 -15.93 17.52
CA TRP A 145 -22.96 -16.48 17.34
C TRP A 145 -22.71 -17.57 18.35
#